data_b23748b09d01bfc09637f5d6c7e24fc1
#
_entry.id   b23748b09d01bfc09637f5d6c7e24fc1
#
_cell.length_a   1.000
_cell.length_b   1.000
_cell.length_c   1.000
_cell.angle_alpha   90.00
_cell.angle_beta   90.00
_cell.angle_gamma   90.00
#
_symmetry.space_group_name_H-M   'P 1'
#
loop_
_entity.id
_entity.type
_entity.pdbx_description
1 polymer ?
#
loop_
_entity_poly.entity_id
_entity_poly.type
_entity_poly.pdbx_seq_one_letter_code
_entity_poly.pdbx_strand_id
1 'polypeptide(L)'
;MTKEEKYMHDAGAWECEQRSPHHIYSVGEHTKAVVKYCIDHGAGVELIKAAWLHDAGKMKTKKFDGKYDHFKNHPEVSAQIAEELGESEYVIRLVRFHDAALGRSDVTVQELASYGRKWCDDLAILLMGDLAGQHPTYQIGEKLQQRGIFLQALYRTLEELESIS
;
A
#
# COMPACT_ATOMS: atom_id res chain seq x y z
N MET A 1 -17.82 -10.49 -7.15
CA MET A 1 -16.74 -9.49 -7.26
C MET A 1 -17.10 -8.28 -6.43
N THR A 2 -16.19 -7.81 -5.57
CA THR A 2 -16.42 -6.60 -4.75
C THR A 2 -16.33 -5.35 -5.64
N LYS A 3 -16.84 -4.21 -5.12
CA LYS A 3 -16.74 -2.93 -5.86
C LYS A 3 -15.29 -2.50 -6.07
N GLU A 4 -14.40 -2.82 -5.11
CA GLU A 4 -12.99 -2.51 -5.20
C GLU A 4 -12.30 -3.31 -6.32
N GLU A 5 -12.55 -4.62 -6.35
CA GLU A 5 -12.04 -5.48 -7.42
C GLU A 5 -12.60 -5.08 -8.78
N LYS A 6 -13.90 -4.79 -8.84
CA LYS A 6 -14.55 -4.32 -10.08
C LYS A 6 -13.92 -3.03 -10.57
N TYR A 7 -13.65 -2.07 -9.66
CA TYR A 7 -12.97 -0.83 -10.05
C TYR A 7 -11.63 -1.13 -10.73
N MET A 8 -10.82 -2.02 -10.15
CA MET A 8 -9.51 -2.35 -10.69
C MET A 8 -9.60 -2.98 -12.08
N HIS A 9 -10.56 -3.87 -12.31
CA HIS A 9 -10.81 -4.45 -13.65
C HIS A 9 -11.25 -3.38 -14.65
N ASP A 10 -12.22 -2.56 -14.28
CA ASP A 10 -12.76 -1.51 -15.18
C ASP A 10 -11.72 -0.44 -15.50
N ALA A 11 -10.80 -0.17 -14.58
CA ALA A 11 -9.71 0.80 -14.78
C ALA A 11 -8.54 0.25 -15.59
N GLY A 12 -8.54 -1.03 -15.96
CA GLY A 12 -7.48 -1.63 -16.78
C GLY A 12 -6.23 -2.03 -15.99
N ALA A 13 -6.37 -2.39 -14.73
CA ALA A 13 -5.22 -2.71 -13.87
C ALA A 13 -4.40 -3.89 -14.40
N TRP A 14 -5.06 -4.92 -14.93
CA TRP A 14 -4.38 -6.11 -15.46
C TRP A 14 -3.61 -5.86 -16.76
N GLU A 15 -3.99 -4.81 -17.49
CA GLU A 15 -3.33 -4.37 -18.71
C GLU A 15 -2.28 -3.27 -18.46
N CYS A 16 -2.18 -2.80 -17.21
CA CYS A 16 -1.26 -1.72 -16.84
C CYS A 16 0.11 -2.29 -16.46
N GLU A 17 1.05 -2.24 -17.37
CA GLU A 17 2.43 -2.68 -17.15
C GLU A 17 3.17 -1.76 -16.19
N GLN A 18 4.10 -2.34 -15.43
CA GLN A 18 4.99 -1.61 -14.53
C GLN A 18 6.45 -1.90 -14.94
N ARG A 19 6.91 -1.25 -16.01
CA ARG A 19 8.29 -1.40 -16.50
C ARG A 19 9.27 -0.78 -15.51
N SER A 20 9.83 -1.61 -14.65
CA SER A 20 10.81 -1.20 -13.65
C SER A 20 11.57 -2.43 -13.15
N PRO A 21 12.77 -2.27 -12.54
CA PRO A 21 13.46 -3.39 -11.92
C PRO A 21 12.72 -3.96 -10.70
N HIS A 22 11.80 -3.19 -10.10
CA HIS A 22 11.07 -3.58 -8.90
C HIS A 22 9.90 -4.51 -9.16
N HIS A 23 9.33 -4.49 -10.36
CA HIS A 23 8.11 -5.21 -10.69
C HIS A 23 8.29 -6.14 -11.87
N ILE A 24 7.70 -7.34 -11.76
CA ILE A 24 7.58 -8.31 -12.87
C ILE A 24 6.12 -8.51 -13.25
N TYR A 25 5.19 -7.84 -12.56
CA TYR A 25 3.75 -7.99 -12.71
C TYR A 25 3.10 -6.71 -13.22
N SER A 26 1.94 -6.84 -13.86
CA SER A 26 1.04 -5.70 -14.08
C SER A 26 0.53 -5.18 -12.74
N VAL A 27 -0.09 -4.00 -12.73
CA VAL A 27 -0.72 -3.45 -11.52
C VAL A 27 -1.73 -4.43 -10.95
N GLY A 28 -2.57 -5.03 -11.80
CA GLY A 28 -3.60 -5.99 -11.35
C GLY A 28 -3.01 -7.27 -10.77
N GLU A 29 -2.01 -7.85 -11.41
CA GLU A 29 -1.34 -9.05 -10.92
C GLU A 29 -0.65 -8.79 -9.57
N HIS A 30 0.05 -7.65 -9.46
CA HIS A 30 0.66 -7.22 -8.21
C HIS A 30 -0.37 -7.04 -7.11
N THR A 31 -1.46 -6.32 -7.43
CA THR A 31 -2.54 -6.08 -6.46
C THR A 31 -3.15 -7.37 -5.95
N LYS A 32 -3.41 -8.33 -6.85
CA LYS A 32 -3.94 -9.64 -6.46
C LYS A 32 -3.00 -10.39 -5.53
N ALA A 33 -1.69 -10.32 -5.78
CA ALA A 33 -0.68 -10.93 -4.91
C ALA A 33 -0.68 -10.29 -3.52
N VAL A 34 -0.82 -8.95 -3.44
CA VAL A 34 -0.91 -8.23 -2.17
C VAL A 34 -2.17 -8.62 -1.39
N VAL A 35 -3.31 -8.68 -2.06
CA VAL A 35 -4.58 -9.13 -1.46
C VAL A 35 -4.43 -10.54 -0.87
N LYS A 36 -3.86 -11.45 -1.64
CA LYS A 36 -3.63 -12.83 -1.16
C LYS A 36 -2.73 -12.85 0.07
N TYR A 37 -1.64 -12.09 0.05
CA TYR A 37 -0.75 -11.98 1.21
C TYR A 37 -1.51 -11.51 2.45
N CYS A 38 -2.32 -10.46 2.31
CA CYS A 38 -3.11 -9.93 3.41
C CYS A 38 -4.10 -10.97 3.96
N ILE A 39 -4.80 -11.68 3.08
CA ILE A 39 -5.73 -12.74 3.49
C ILE A 39 -4.99 -13.84 4.25
N ASP A 40 -3.84 -14.28 3.75
CA ASP A 40 -3.00 -15.32 4.39
C ASP A 40 -2.47 -14.88 5.77
N HIS A 41 -2.44 -13.57 6.04
CA HIS A 41 -2.00 -12.99 7.29
C HIS A 41 -3.15 -12.48 8.18
N GLY A 42 -4.36 -12.98 7.95
CA GLY A 42 -5.50 -12.73 8.82
C GLY A 42 -6.23 -11.41 8.61
N ALA A 43 -6.13 -10.82 7.42
CA ALA A 43 -6.78 -9.54 7.13
C ALA A 43 -8.29 -9.57 7.33
N GLY A 44 -8.81 -8.51 7.98
CA GLY A 44 -10.24 -8.22 8.00
C GLY A 44 -10.69 -7.47 6.76
N VAL A 45 -11.96 -7.08 6.75
CA VAL A 45 -12.60 -6.47 5.58
C VAL A 45 -11.90 -5.18 5.14
N GLU A 46 -11.57 -4.30 6.09
CA GLU A 46 -10.96 -2.99 5.79
C GLU A 46 -9.59 -3.15 5.14
N LEU A 47 -8.76 -4.06 5.67
CA LEU A 47 -7.43 -4.29 5.09
C LEU A 47 -7.52 -4.89 3.69
N ILE A 48 -8.45 -5.80 3.45
CA ILE A 48 -8.68 -6.40 2.12
C ILE A 48 -9.08 -5.30 1.12
N LYS A 49 -9.98 -4.40 1.50
CA LYS A 49 -10.38 -3.26 0.66
C LYS A 49 -9.18 -2.36 0.35
N ALA A 50 -8.38 -2.04 1.36
CA ALA A 50 -7.18 -1.22 1.17
C ALA A 50 -6.17 -1.92 0.25
N ALA A 51 -5.98 -3.22 0.39
CA ALA A 51 -5.10 -3.99 -0.48
C ALA A 51 -5.54 -3.92 -1.95
N TRP A 52 -6.84 -4.04 -2.22
CA TRP A 52 -7.37 -3.88 -3.59
C TRP A 52 -7.10 -2.49 -4.16
N LEU A 53 -7.17 -1.44 -3.35
CA LEU A 53 -7.14 -0.05 -3.81
C LEU A 53 -5.79 0.64 -3.66
N HIS A 54 -4.80 0.01 -3.01
CA HIS A 54 -3.55 0.72 -2.67
C HIS A 54 -2.83 1.29 -3.90
N ASP A 55 -2.90 0.64 -5.03
CA ASP A 55 -2.29 1.06 -6.28
C ASP A 55 -3.30 1.52 -7.34
N ALA A 56 -4.56 1.76 -6.96
CA ALA A 56 -5.63 2.15 -7.89
C ALA A 56 -5.30 3.42 -8.69
N GLY A 57 -4.52 4.33 -8.12
CA GLY A 57 -4.10 5.56 -8.78
C GLY A 57 -3.06 5.39 -9.88
N LYS A 58 -2.44 4.22 -9.97
CA LYS A 58 -1.36 3.99 -10.96
C LYS A 58 -1.85 4.12 -12.40
N MET A 59 -3.06 3.65 -12.71
CA MET A 59 -3.60 3.76 -14.05
C MET A 59 -3.78 5.22 -14.50
N LYS A 60 -4.00 6.14 -13.55
CA LYS A 60 -4.17 7.57 -13.82
C LYS A 60 -2.86 8.35 -13.81
N THR A 61 -1.80 7.83 -13.20
CA THR A 61 -0.55 8.57 -12.99
C THR A 61 0.61 8.04 -13.82
N LYS A 62 0.42 6.94 -14.55
CA LYS A 62 1.47 6.29 -15.32
C LYS A 62 2.10 7.22 -16.37
N LYS A 63 3.44 7.33 -16.34
CA LYS A 63 4.23 8.03 -17.36
C LYS A 63 5.47 7.21 -17.68
N PHE A 64 5.67 6.96 -18.98
CA PHE A 64 6.84 6.25 -19.50
C PHE A 64 7.94 7.25 -19.86
N ASP A 65 9.18 7.03 -19.37
CA ASP A 65 10.31 7.91 -19.61
C ASP A 65 11.21 7.45 -20.78
N GLY A 66 10.80 6.42 -21.52
CA GLY A 66 11.57 5.79 -22.59
C GLY A 66 12.27 4.51 -22.14
N LYS A 67 12.34 4.25 -20.84
CA LYS A 67 12.92 3.03 -20.27
C LYS A 67 12.02 2.43 -19.20
N TYR A 68 11.54 3.24 -18.26
CA TYR A 68 10.73 2.80 -17.12
C TYR A 68 9.42 3.56 -17.02
N ASP A 69 8.43 2.94 -16.38
CA ASP A 69 7.18 3.57 -16.00
C ASP A 69 7.32 4.24 -14.63
N HIS A 70 6.74 5.43 -14.48
CA HIS A 70 6.69 6.19 -13.25
C HIS A 70 5.23 6.46 -12.89
N PHE A 71 4.95 6.49 -11.59
CA PHE A 71 3.60 6.63 -11.04
C PHE A 71 3.60 7.69 -9.93
N LYS A 72 4.07 8.88 -10.27
CA LYS A 72 4.23 9.96 -9.29
C LYS A 72 2.91 10.28 -8.60
N ASN A 73 2.96 10.33 -7.26
CA ASN A 73 1.82 10.70 -6.42
C ASN A 73 0.65 9.67 -6.47
N HIS A 74 0.91 8.44 -6.87
CA HIS A 74 -0.16 7.44 -6.95
C HIS A 74 -0.83 7.12 -5.61
N PRO A 75 -0.16 7.18 -4.42
CA PRO A 75 -0.86 6.93 -3.17
C PRO A 75 -1.97 7.95 -2.89
N GLU A 76 -1.74 9.23 -3.17
CA GLU A 76 -2.75 10.26 -2.99
C GLU A 76 -3.91 10.10 -3.99
N VAL A 77 -3.61 9.80 -5.25
CA VAL A 77 -4.64 9.55 -6.26
C VAL A 77 -5.43 8.29 -5.90
N SER A 78 -4.77 7.23 -5.41
CA SER A 78 -5.43 6.02 -4.92
C SER A 78 -6.39 6.33 -3.77
N ALA A 79 -5.96 7.18 -2.83
CA ALA A 79 -6.81 7.60 -1.71
C ALA A 79 -8.03 8.38 -2.17
N GLN A 80 -7.89 9.25 -3.18
CA GLN A 80 -9.02 9.97 -3.77
C GLN A 80 -10.02 9.01 -4.42
N ILE A 81 -9.53 7.98 -5.11
CA ILE A 81 -10.38 6.94 -5.69
C ILE A 81 -11.14 6.19 -4.59
N ALA A 82 -10.47 5.83 -3.49
CA ALA A 82 -11.11 5.16 -2.35
C ALA A 82 -12.22 6.05 -1.76
N GLU A 83 -11.98 7.35 -1.64
CA GLU A 83 -12.99 8.31 -1.17
C GLU A 83 -14.20 8.36 -2.11
N GLU A 84 -13.97 8.43 -3.41
CA GLU A 84 -15.02 8.43 -4.43
C GLU A 84 -15.87 7.15 -4.41
N LEU A 85 -15.24 6.02 -4.08
CA LEU A 85 -15.93 4.74 -3.92
C LEU A 85 -16.69 4.62 -2.59
N GLY A 86 -16.63 5.63 -1.74
CA GLY A 86 -17.34 5.64 -0.47
C GLY A 86 -16.70 4.80 0.62
N GLU A 87 -15.39 4.58 0.54
CA GLU A 87 -14.66 3.83 1.57
C GLU A 87 -14.60 4.62 2.89
N SER A 88 -14.41 3.89 4.00
CA SER A 88 -14.23 4.51 5.31
C SER A 88 -12.92 5.28 5.38
N GLU A 89 -12.83 6.23 6.31
CA GLU A 89 -11.59 6.97 6.59
C GLU A 89 -10.45 6.01 6.95
N TYR A 90 -10.76 4.92 7.66
CA TYR A 90 -9.80 3.87 8.00
C TYR A 90 -9.14 3.29 6.74
N VAL A 91 -9.93 2.91 5.74
CA VAL A 91 -9.44 2.36 4.47
C VAL A 91 -8.69 3.42 3.67
N ILE A 92 -9.23 4.62 3.58
CA ILE A 92 -8.60 5.73 2.84
C ILE A 92 -7.20 6.01 3.38
N ARG A 93 -7.02 6.03 4.70
CA ARG A 93 -5.71 6.25 5.33
C ARG A 93 -4.73 5.13 5.05
N LEU A 94 -5.16 3.87 5.08
CA LEU A 94 -4.29 2.73 4.71
C LEU A 94 -3.79 2.89 3.28
N VAL A 95 -4.67 3.24 2.37
CA VAL A 95 -4.33 3.46 0.95
C VAL A 95 -3.36 4.64 0.81
N ARG A 96 -3.66 5.77 1.43
CA ARG A 96 -2.83 7.00 1.34
C ARG A 96 -1.42 6.79 1.84
N PHE A 97 -1.26 6.04 2.93
CA PHE A 97 0.03 5.92 3.62
C PHE A 97 0.75 4.61 3.36
N HIS A 98 0.32 3.82 2.38
CA HIS A 98 0.96 2.53 2.09
C HIS A 98 2.44 2.66 1.66
N ASP A 99 2.86 3.83 1.17
CA ASP A 99 4.25 4.11 0.79
C ASP A 99 5.03 4.87 1.88
N ALA A 100 4.46 5.08 3.06
CA ALA A 100 5.09 5.89 4.12
C ALA A 100 6.47 5.40 4.52
N ALA A 101 6.71 4.08 4.48
CA ALA A 101 8.01 3.48 4.80
C ALA A 101 9.11 3.87 3.80
N LEU A 102 8.76 4.37 2.62
CA LEU A 102 9.71 4.75 1.57
C LEU A 102 10.14 6.21 1.63
N GLY A 103 9.68 6.96 2.66
CA GLY A 103 10.04 8.36 2.83
C GLY A 103 9.45 9.30 1.77
N ARG A 104 8.40 8.89 1.08
CA ARG A 104 7.76 9.66 0.00
C ARG A 104 6.57 10.49 0.49
N SER A 105 6.27 10.42 1.78
CA SER A 105 5.18 11.14 2.42
C SER A 105 5.72 11.99 3.55
N ASP A 106 5.10 13.16 3.77
CA ASP A 106 5.44 14.04 4.89
C ASP A 106 4.81 13.58 6.21
N VAL A 107 4.04 12.49 6.20
CA VAL A 107 3.42 11.96 7.41
C VAL A 107 4.47 11.49 8.41
N THR A 108 4.22 11.76 9.69
CA THR A 108 5.11 11.35 10.78
C THR A 108 4.66 10.02 11.38
N VAL A 109 5.60 9.31 12.02
CA VAL A 109 5.25 8.09 12.77
C VAL A 109 4.30 8.41 13.94
N GLN A 110 4.38 9.64 14.51
CA GLN A 110 3.47 10.09 15.55
C GLN A 110 2.03 10.15 15.05
N GLU A 111 1.82 10.73 13.88
CA GLU A 111 0.49 10.77 13.26
C GLU A 111 -0.02 9.36 12.97
N LEU A 112 0.79 8.50 12.34
CA LEU A 112 0.39 7.14 12.02
C LEU A 112 0.05 6.34 13.28
N ALA A 113 0.87 6.44 14.33
CA ALA A 113 0.63 5.77 15.59
C ALA A 113 -0.68 6.25 16.25
N SER A 114 -1.06 7.51 16.05
CA SER A 114 -2.29 8.08 16.61
C SER A 114 -3.57 7.41 16.07
N TYR A 115 -3.48 6.70 14.95
CA TYR A 115 -4.62 5.97 14.38
C TYR A 115 -4.92 4.64 15.10
N GLY A 116 -4.08 4.26 16.05
CA GLY A 116 -4.30 3.12 16.94
C GLY A 116 -3.66 1.82 16.50
N ARG A 117 -3.60 0.87 17.42
CA ARG A 117 -2.87 -0.40 17.22
C ARG A 117 -3.43 -1.23 16.08
N LYS A 118 -4.74 -1.39 15.99
CA LYS A 118 -5.34 -2.19 14.91
C LYS A 118 -4.98 -1.63 13.55
N TRP A 119 -5.07 -0.31 13.39
CA TRP A 119 -4.74 0.34 12.13
C TRP A 119 -3.25 0.18 11.79
N CYS A 120 -2.37 0.35 12.79
CA CYS A 120 -0.92 0.16 12.59
C CYS A 120 -0.58 -1.27 12.23
N ASP A 121 -1.24 -2.25 12.85
CA ASP A 121 -1.05 -3.66 12.51
C ASP A 121 -1.48 -3.94 11.06
N ASP A 122 -2.60 -3.38 10.64
CA ASP A 122 -3.08 -3.51 9.27
C ASP A 122 -2.12 -2.83 8.27
N LEU A 123 -1.58 -1.65 8.61
CA LEU A 123 -0.57 -0.99 7.80
C LEU A 123 0.69 -1.86 7.66
N ALA A 124 1.14 -2.47 8.76
CA ALA A 124 2.32 -3.35 8.74
C ALA A 124 2.13 -4.54 7.79
N ILE A 125 0.95 -5.18 7.82
CA ILE A 125 0.64 -6.28 6.91
C ILE A 125 0.61 -5.79 5.46
N LEU A 126 0.01 -4.63 5.20
CA LEU A 126 -0.06 -4.05 3.86
C LEU A 126 1.33 -3.73 3.30
N LEU A 127 2.20 -3.13 4.10
CA LEU A 127 3.58 -2.82 3.71
C LEU A 127 4.36 -4.09 3.34
N MET A 128 4.23 -5.14 4.12
CA MET A 128 4.92 -6.41 3.86
C MET A 128 4.31 -7.13 2.66
N GLY A 129 2.99 -7.05 2.49
CA GLY A 129 2.30 -7.59 1.32
C GLY A 129 2.72 -6.89 0.03
N ASP A 130 2.85 -5.57 0.08
CA ASP A 130 3.31 -4.79 -1.07
C ASP A 130 4.71 -5.23 -1.51
N LEU A 131 5.62 -5.44 -0.56
CA LEU A 131 6.95 -5.97 -0.84
C LEU A 131 6.89 -7.38 -1.43
N ALA A 132 6.08 -8.27 -0.85
CA ALA A 132 5.95 -9.65 -1.32
C ALA A 132 5.39 -9.74 -2.75
N GLY A 133 4.62 -8.74 -3.18
CA GLY A 133 4.06 -8.66 -4.54
C GLY A 133 4.99 -8.02 -5.57
N GLN A 134 6.22 -7.66 -5.20
CA GLN A 134 7.22 -7.09 -6.11
C GLN A 134 8.15 -8.17 -6.68
N HIS A 135 9.22 -7.75 -7.34
CA HIS A 135 10.24 -8.67 -7.85
C HIS A 135 10.88 -9.42 -6.67
N PRO A 136 10.87 -10.77 -6.69
CA PRO A 136 11.22 -11.55 -5.49
C PRO A 136 12.68 -11.44 -5.05
N THR A 137 13.59 -11.00 -5.92
CA THR A 137 15.04 -10.96 -5.61
C THR A 137 15.65 -9.58 -5.71
N TYR A 138 15.00 -8.62 -6.40
CA TYR A 138 15.58 -7.30 -6.62
C TYR A 138 15.63 -6.48 -5.33
N GLN A 139 16.83 -6.25 -4.81
CA GLN A 139 17.10 -5.46 -3.60
C GLN A 139 16.24 -5.86 -2.38
N ILE A 140 15.83 -7.13 -2.30
CA ILE A 140 14.90 -7.58 -1.27
C ILE A 140 15.42 -7.34 0.15
N GLY A 141 16.70 -7.55 0.40
CA GLY A 141 17.32 -7.34 1.71
C GLY A 141 17.25 -5.88 2.15
N GLU A 142 17.56 -4.94 1.25
CA GLU A 142 17.50 -3.50 1.51
C GLU A 142 16.06 -3.05 1.77
N LYS A 143 15.12 -3.55 0.98
CA LYS A 143 13.70 -3.23 1.12
C LYS A 143 13.12 -3.76 2.43
N LEU A 144 13.51 -4.96 2.83
CA LEU A 144 13.13 -5.52 4.13
C LEU A 144 13.68 -4.70 5.28
N GLN A 145 14.96 -4.31 5.20
CA GLN A 145 15.60 -3.48 6.22
C GLN A 145 14.90 -2.13 6.36
N GLN A 146 14.60 -1.48 5.25
CA GLN A 146 13.90 -0.18 5.23
C GLN A 146 12.55 -0.28 5.94
N ARG A 147 11.77 -1.30 5.61
CA ARG A 147 10.47 -1.52 6.24
C ARG A 147 10.60 -1.88 7.72
N GLY A 148 11.60 -2.67 8.07
CA GLY A 148 11.88 -3.03 9.47
C GLY A 148 12.21 -1.81 10.32
N ILE A 149 13.06 -0.91 9.84
CA ILE A 149 13.42 0.33 10.54
C ILE A 149 12.17 1.20 10.74
N PHE A 150 11.36 1.36 9.71
CA PHE A 150 10.12 2.12 9.78
C PHE A 150 9.16 1.54 10.81
N LEU A 151 8.93 0.22 10.76
CA LEU A 151 8.01 -0.44 11.69
C LEU A 151 8.50 -0.39 13.13
N GLN A 152 9.82 -0.50 13.37
CA GLN A 152 10.38 -0.31 14.70
C GLN A 152 10.04 1.07 15.27
N ALA A 153 10.23 2.11 14.47
CA ALA A 153 9.92 3.48 14.88
C ALA A 153 8.43 3.66 15.16
N LEU A 154 7.58 3.11 14.29
CA LEU A 154 6.12 3.18 14.43
C LEU A 154 5.65 2.51 15.72
N TYR A 155 6.08 1.27 15.95
CA TYR A 155 5.64 0.52 17.13
C TYR A 155 6.21 1.07 18.44
N ARG A 156 7.43 1.60 18.43
CA ARG A 156 7.98 2.29 19.60
C ARG A 156 7.11 3.50 19.95
N THR A 157 6.75 4.30 18.97
CA THR A 157 5.88 5.47 19.16
C THR A 157 4.50 5.04 19.67
N LEU A 158 3.94 3.99 19.09
CA LEU A 158 2.65 3.44 19.50
C LEU A 158 2.66 2.99 20.97
N GLU A 159 3.70 2.28 21.40
CA GLU A 159 3.88 1.85 22.79
C GLU A 159 3.97 3.05 23.74
N GLU A 160 4.70 4.09 23.36
CA GLU A 160 4.79 5.33 24.13
C GLU A 160 3.41 5.99 24.29
N LEU A 161 2.62 6.06 23.23
CA LEU A 161 1.26 6.62 23.29
C LEU A 161 0.34 5.77 24.16
N GLU A 162 0.43 4.45 24.06
CA GLU A 162 -0.39 3.53 24.87
C GLU A 162 -0.06 3.61 26.36
N SER A 163 1.20 3.90 26.71
CA SER A 163 1.61 4.02 28.10
C SER A 163 1.11 5.29 28.79
N ILE A 164 0.70 6.29 28.02
CA ILE A 164 0.21 7.58 28.53
C ILE A 164 -1.31 7.53 28.81
N SER A 165 -2.02 6.67 28.12
CA SER A 165 -3.49 6.59 28.19
C SER A 165 -4.04 5.70 29.32
#